data_10b1fd947dd4061607fefa46e2b15116
#
_entry.id   10b1fd947dd4061607fefa46e2b15116
#
_cell.length_a   1.000
_cell.length_b   1.000
_cell.length_c   1.000
_cell.angle_alpha   90.00
_cell.angle_beta   90.00
_cell.angle_gamma   90.00
#
_symmetry.space_group_name_H-M   'P 1'
#
loop_
_entity.id
_entity.type
_entity.pdbx_description
1 polymer ?
#
loop_
_entity_poly.entity_id
_entity_poly.type
_entity_poly.pdbx_seq_one_letter_code
_entity_poly.pdbx_strand_id
1 'polypeptide(L)'
;MEALGQVRMQAMTTFLADYEAGKTAGRYVAAALPDLLLTGERFDLALVSHFLFLYSEHLSLEFHARSLQTLLTLAPEVRIFPLLTLASTPSPYVEPIREHSLQMGHQVAIVPVQYEFQKGGNQMMVIQA
;
A
#
# COMPACT_ATOMS: atom_id res chain seq x y z
N MET A 1 -19.53 4.87 19.76
CA MET A 1 -19.87 4.20 18.48
C MET A 1 -20.47 5.15 17.47
N GLU A 2 -21.41 6.00 17.87
CA GLU A 2 -22.01 6.99 16.98
C GLU A 2 -20.97 7.98 16.43
N ALA A 3 -20.03 8.43 17.27
CA ALA A 3 -19.00 9.37 16.80
C ALA A 3 -18.13 8.78 15.69
N LEU A 4 -17.77 7.49 15.78
CA LEU A 4 -17.01 6.82 14.75
C LEU A 4 -17.83 6.68 13.45
N GLY A 5 -19.13 6.35 13.59
CA GLY A 5 -20.02 6.28 12.44
C GLY A 5 -20.15 7.62 11.73
N GLN A 6 -20.25 8.70 12.50
CA GLN A 6 -20.34 10.05 11.94
C GLN A 6 -19.05 10.45 11.22
N VAL A 7 -17.90 10.13 11.78
CA VAL A 7 -16.61 10.41 11.14
C VAL A 7 -16.49 9.67 9.80
N ARG A 8 -16.90 8.41 9.76
CA ARG A 8 -16.88 7.63 8.52
C ARG A 8 -17.83 8.17 7.49
N MET A 9 -19.04 8.58 7.90
CA MET A 9 -20.03 9.16 7.00
C MET A 9 -19.54 10.49 6.43
N GLN A 10 -18.90 11.32 7.27
CA GLN A 10 -18.35 12.60 6.79
C GLN A 10 -17.21 12.35 5.80
N ALA A 11 -16.33 11.38 6.07
CA ALA A 11 -15.26 11.04 5.16
C ALA A 11 -15.80 10.56 3.81
N MET A 12 -16.82 9.72 3.83
CA MET A 12 -17.48 9.24 2.61
C MET A 12 -18.14 10.38 1.85
N THR A 13 -18.83 11.28 2.54
CA THR A 13 -19.49 12.43 1.91
C THR A 13 -18.46 13.33 1.23
N THR A 14 -17.35 13.61 1.92
CA THR A 14 -16.28 14.43 1.36
C THR A 14 -15.66 13.77 0.13
N PHE A 15 -15.40 12.46 0.21
CA PHE A 15 -14.87 11.68 -0.90
C PHE A 15 -15.81 11.73 -2.12
N LEU A 16 -17.10 11.45 -1.90
CA LEU A 16 -18.07 11.40 -2.98
C LEU A 16 -18.29 12.78 -3.63
N ALA A 17 -18.21 13.84 -2.84
CA ALA A 17 -18.37 15.21 -3.35
C ALA A 17 -17.28 15.59 -4.36
N ASP A 18 -16.08 15.01 -4.20
CA ASP A 18 -14.92 15.31 -5.06
C ASP A 18 -14.67 14.24 -6.12
N TYR A 19 -15.34 13.09 -6.04
CA TYR A 19 -15.00 11.91 -6.82
C TYR A 19 -15.10 12.15 -8.34
N GLU A 20 -16.21 12.74 -8.80
CA GLU A 20 -16.40 12.96 -10.24
C GLU A 20 -15.37 13.95 -10.80
N ALA A 21 -15.10 15.03 -10.07
CA ALA A 21 -14.10 16.01 -10.48
C ALA A 21 -12.70 15.37 -10.50
N GLY A 22 -12.39 14.56 -9.49
CA GLY A 22 -11.12 13.85 -9.41
C GLY A 22 -10.94 12.84 -10.52
N LYS A 23 -12.01 12.13 -10.86
CA LYS A 23 -12.00 11.16 -11.96
C LYS A 23 -11.76 11.85 -13.30
N THR A 24 -12.45 12.95 -13.53
CA THR A 24 -12.28 13.75 -14.74
C THR A 24 -10.88 14.34 -14.83
N ALA A 25 -10.30 14.76 -13.70
CA ALA A 25 -8.95 15.30 -13.64
C ALA A 25 -7.85 14.22 -13.74
N GLY A 26 -8.20 12.94 -13.79
CA GLY A 26 -7.23 11.85 -13.89
C GLY A 26 -6.61 11.43 -12.56
N ARG A 27 -7.16 11.86 -11.43
CA ARG A 27 -6.68 11.43 -10.11
C ARG A 27 -7.07 10.00 -9.77
N TYR A 28 -8.14 9.50 -10.39
CA TYR A 28 -8.61 8.12 -10.21
C TYR A 28 -8.46 7.38 -11.54
N VAL A 29 -7.68 6.32 -11.52
CA VAL A 29 -7.38 5.54 -12.71
C VAL A 29 -7.70 4.08 -12.43
N ALA A 30 -8.41 3.44 -13.35
CA ALA A 30 -8.69 2.01 -13.25
C ALA A 30 -7.45 1.23 -13.68
N ALA A 31 -6.76 0.65 -12.71
CA ALA A 31 -5.55 -0.13 -12.94
C ALA A 31 -5.39 -1.14 -11.82
N ALA A 32 -4.62 -2.18 -12.05
CA ALA A 32 -4.43 -3.25 -11.07
C ALA A 32 -2.96 -3.65 -11.03
N LEU A 33 -2.48 -3.87 -9.79
CA LEU A 33 -1.16 -4.47 -9.60
C LEU A 33 -1.20 -5.92 -10.10
N PRO A 34 -0.08 -6.50 -10.55
CA PRO A 34 1.26 -5.92 -10.53
C PRO A 34 1.62 -5.06 -11.74
N ASP A 35 0.76 -5.00 -12.75
CA ASP A 35 1.08 -4.37 -14.02
C ASP A 35 0.24 -3.11 -14.22
N LEU A 36 0.62 -2.03 -13.51
CA LEU A 36 -0.01 -0.73 -13.69
C LEU A 36 0.49 -0.11 -14.99
N LEU A 37 -0.43 0.17 -15.91
CA LEU A 37 -0.08 0.74 -17.20
C LEU A 37 -0.11 2.27 -17.17
N LEU A 38 0.59 2.85 -16.20
CA LEU A 38 0.70 4.30 -16.03
C LEU A 38 2.03 4.76 -16.62
N THR A 39 2.07 4.94 -17.93
CA THR A 39 3.30 5.35 -18.62
C THR A 39 3.48 6.85 -18.52
N GLY A 40 4.72 7.28 -18.24
CA GLY A 40 5.07 8.69 -18.16
C GLY A 40 4.67 9.38 -16.87
N GLU A 41 3.93 8.70 -16.00
CA GLU A 41 3.54 9.27 -14.71
C GLU A 41 4.65 9.08 -13.69
N ARG A 42 4.88 10.11 -12.87
CA ARG A 42 5.85 10.08 -11.77
C ARG A 42 5.24 10.69 -10.54
N PHE A 43 5.46 10.05 -9.40
CA PHE A 43 4.94 10.48 -8.11
C PHE A 43 6.07 10.55 -7.10
N ASP A 44 5.90 11.31 -6.04
CA ASP A 44 6.89 11.41 -4.98
C ASP A 44 6.80 10.24 -4.01
N LEU A 45 5.62 9.66 -3.86
CA LEU A 45 5.35 8.63 -2.86
C LEU A 45 4.23 7.72 -3.34
N ALA A 46 4.40 6.41 -3.16
CA ALA A 46 3.36 5.42 -3.37
C ALA A 46 2.95 4.83 -2.03
N LEU A 47 1.66 4.85 -1.74
CA LEU A 47 1.10 4.27 -0.53
C LEU A 47 0.30 3.03 -0.90
N VAL A 48 0.63 1.89 -0.29
CA VAL A 48 -0.08 0.64 -0.47
C VAL A 48 -0.68 0.25 0.88
N SER A 49 -1.98 0.47 1.02
CA SER A 49 -2.67 0.25 2.28
C SER A 49 -3.65 -0.90 2.17
N HIS A 50 -3.55 -1.85 3.09
CA HIS A 50 -4.50 -2.96 3.25
C HIS A 50 -4.63 -3.83 1.99
N PHE A 51 -3.52 -4.11 1.33
CA PHE A 51 -3.50 -4.96 0.14
C PHE A 51 -2.30 -5.92 0.15
N LEU A 52 -1.09 -5.43 -0.15
CA LEU A 52 0.11 -6.28 -0.06
C LEU A 52 0.33 -6.67 1.40
N PHE A 53 0.82 -7.87 1.61
CA PHE A 53 1.00 -8.56 2.88
C PHE A 53 -0.33 -8.96 3.53
N LEU A 54 -1.33 -8.07 3.58
CA LEU A 54 -2.63 -8.41 4.18
C LEU A 54 -3.26 -9.62 3.51
N TYR A 55 -3.17 -9.70 2.17
CA TYR A 55 -3.73 -10.79 1.39
C TYR A 55 -2.68 -11.82 0.98
N SER A 56 -1.70 -12.09 1.86
CA SER A 56 -0.63 -13.05 1.57
C SER A 56 -1.12 -14.44 1.22
N GLU A 57 -2.29 -14.85 1.73
CA GLU A 57 -2.85 -16.16 1.42
C GLU A 57 -3.40 -16.24 -0.01
N HIS A 58 -3.71 -15.11 -0.62
CA HIS A 58 -4.31 -15.04 -1.95
C HIS A 58 -3.37 -14.50 -3.02
N LEU A 59 -2.33 -13.78 -2.62
CA LEU A 59 -1.36 -13.16 -3.51
C LEU A 59 0.00 -13.78 -3.28
N SER A 60 0.66 -14.22 -4.36
CA SER A 60 1.95 -14.91 -4.25
C SER A 60 3.09 -13.96 -3.88
N LEU A 61 4.23 -14.53 -3.49
CA LEU A 61 5.45 -13.76 -3.27
C LEU A 61 5.88 -13.06 -4.55
N GLU A 62 5.76 -13.73 -5.69
CA GLU A 62 6.09 -13.14 -6.99
C GLU A 62 5.20 -11.93 -7.27
N PHE A 63 3.91 -12.01 -6.96
CA PHE A 63 2.99 -10.89 -7.11
C PHE A 63 3.47 -9.68 -6.30
N HIS A 64 3.88 -9.92 -5.05
CA HIS A 64 4.41 -8.86 -4.19
C HIS A 64 5.66 -8.23 -4.78
N ALA A 65 6.62 -9.05 -5.21
CA ALA A 65 7.87 -8.56 -5.78
C ALA A 65 7.65 -7.75 -7.06
N ARG A 66 6.80 -8.23 -7.95
CA ARG A 66 6.49 -7.52 -9.20
C ARG A 66 5.74 -6.22 -8.93
N SER A 67 4.82 -6.24 -7.98
CA SER A 67 4.08 -5.04 -7.60
C SER A 67 5.03 -3.95 -7.10
N LEU A 68 6.00 -4.32 -6.26
CA LEU A 68 6.96 -3.37 -5.74
C LEU A 68 7.87 -2.80 -6.82
N GLN A 69 8.32 -3.64 -7.76
CA GLN A 69 9.12 -3.17 -8.88
C GLN A 69 8.34 -2.13 -9.70
N THR A 70 7.08 -2.43 -10.00
CA THR A 70 6.22 -1.52 -10.74
C THR A 70 6.06 -0.19 -9.98
N LEU A 71 5.77 -0.26 -8.69
CA LEU A 71 5.58 0.94 -7.87
C LEU A 71 6.84 1.78 -7.79
N LEU A 72 8.01 1.15 -7.71
CA LEU A 72 9.29 1.87 -7.64
C LEU A 72 9.67 2.50 -8.97
N THR A 73 9.07 2.10 -10.08
CA THR A 73 9.23 2.83 -11.35
C THR A 73 8.41 4.10 -11.37
N LEU A 74 7.36 4.18 -10.54
CA LEU A 74 6.44 5.31 -10.50
C LEU A 74 6.79 6.31 -9.40
N ALA A 75 7.42 5.85 -8.31
CA ALA A 75 7.75 6.68 -7.16
C ALA A 75 9.06 6.23 -6.54
N PRO A 76 9.90 7.15 -6.03
CA PRO A 76 11.15 6.77 -5.38
C PRO A 76 10.97 6.16 -3.99
N GLU A 77 9.79 6.29 -3.40
CA GLU A 77 9.49 5.72 -2.10
C GLU A 77 8.14 5.04 -2.12
N VAL A 78 8.08 3.83 -1.55
CA VAL A 78 6.87 3.03 -1.42
C VAL A 78 6.69 2.69 0.05
N ARG A 79 5.49 2.89 0.59
CA ARG A 79 5.14 2.53 1.96
C ARG A 79 4.00 1.55 1.96
N ILE A 80 4.14 0.48 2.73
CA ILE A 80 3.19 -0.63 2.75
C ILE A 80 2.73 -0.86 4.19
N PHE A 81 1.41 -0.91 4.39
CA PHE A 81 0.78 -1.12 5.69
C PHE A 81 -0.51 -1.91 5.51
N PRO A 82 -0.89 -2.83 6.38
CA PRO A 82 -0.10 -3.38 7.51
C PRO A 82 0.85 -4.49 7.04
N LEU A 83 1.65 -5.04 7.96
CA LEU A 83 2.55 -6.16 7.69
C LEU A 83 1.97 -7.50 8.17
N LEU A 84 0.75 -7.49 8.69
CA LEU A 84 0.03 -8.69 9.12
C LEU A 84 -0.91 -9.18 8.03
N THR A 85 -1.17 -10.49 8.04
CA THR A 85 -2.17 -11.11 7.16
C THR A 85 -3.58 -10.82 7.69
N LEU A 86 -4.60 -11.26 6.94
CA LEU A 86 -5.99 -11.16 7.38
C LEU A 86 -6.24 -11.91 8.69
N ALA A 87 -5.46 -12.94 8.97
CA ALA A 87 -5.54 -13.71 10.21
C ALA A 87 -4.81 -13.03 11.37
N SER A 88 -4.32 -11.81 11.19
CA SER A 88 -3.58 -11.03 12.19
C SER A 88 -2.26 -11.69 12.60
N THR A 89 -1.66 -12.46 11.71
CA THR A 89 -0.33 -13.05 11.89
C THR A 89 0.68 -12.36 10.98
N PRO A 90 1.97 -12.34 11.37
CA PRO A 90 2.97 -11.72 10.50
C PRO A 90 2.98 -12.37 9.12
N SER A 91 3.02 -11.55 8.07
CA SER A 91 3.07 -12.08 6.71
C SER A 91 4.38 -12.82 6.48
N PRO A 92 4.33 -14.04 5.90
CA PRO A 92 5.54 -14.79 5.58
C PRO A 92 6.36 -14.13 4.47
N TYR A 93 5.82 -13.12 3.81
CA TYR A 93 6.51 -12.47 2.69
C TYR A 93 7.30 -11.22 3.11
N VAL A 94 7.16 -10.74 4.34
CA VAL A 94 7.87 -9.54 4.80
C VAL A 94 9.37 -9.71 4.67
N GLU A 95 9.94 -10.77 5.23
CA GLU A 95 11.38 -10.99 5.15
C GLU A 95 11.89 -11.28 3.74
N PRO A 96 11.25 -12.15 2.94
CA PRO A 96 11.68 -12.34 1.55
C PRO A 96 11.65 -11.06 0.72
N ILE A 97 10.63 -10.24 0.89
CA ILE A 97 10.52 -8.97 0.17
C ILE A 97 11.60 -8.00 0.63
N ARG A 98 11.85 -7.94 1.94
CA ARG A 98 12.90 -7.10 2.49
C ARG A 98 14.26 -7.48 1.91
N GLU A 99 14.59 -8.77 1.94
CA GLU A 99 15.86 -9.26 1.42
C GLU A 99 15.99 -9.02 -0.08
N HIS A 100 14.94 -9.30 -0.83
CA HIS A 100 14.94 -9.06 -2.27
C HIS A 100 15.17 -7.58 -2.60
N SER A 101 14.51 -6.69 -1.88
CA SER A 101 14.66 -5.26 -2.09
C SER A 101 16.07 -4.79 -1.78
N LEU A 102 16.66 -5.30 -0.70
CA LEU A 102 18.05 -4.98 -0.36
C LEU A 102 19.03 -5.47 -1.42
N GLN A 103 18.81 -6.67 -1.97
CA GLN A 103 19.64 -7.21 -3.04
C GLN A 103 19.55 -6.39 -4.32
N MET A 104 18.39 -5.77 -4.56
CA MET A 104 18.20 -4.89 -5.71
C MET A 104 18.78 -3.49 -5.50
N GLY A 105 19.37 -3.23 -4.34
CA GLY A 105 20.00 -1.94 -4.04
C GLY A 105 19.08 -0.92 -3.38
N HIS A 106 17.87 -1.33 -2.99
CA HIS A 106 16.93 -0.43 -2.31
C HIS A 106 17.22 -0.36 -0.82
N GLN A 107 16.76 0.71 -0.19
CA GLN A 107 16.77 0.83 1.26
C GLN A 107 15.43 0.39 1.80
N VAL A 108 15.44 -0.37 2.89
CA VAL A 108 14.21 -0.89 3.50
C VAL A 108 14.23 -0.62 4.99
N ALA A 109 13.16 -0.05 5.51
CA ALA A 109 12.98 0.16 6.95
C ALA A 109 11.59 -0.32 7.35
N ILE A 110 11.50 -0.91 8.54
CA ILE A 110 10.21 -1.25 9.15
C ILE A 110 10.06 -0.31 10.34
N VAL A 111 9.03 0.53 10.29
CA VAL A 111 8.84 1.59 11.27
C VAL A 111 7.50 1.43 11.98
N PRO A 112 7.42 1.81 13.27
CA PRO A 112 6.16 1.80 13.99
C PRO A 112 5.28 2.94 13.51
N VAL A 113 3.96 2.71 13.54
CA VAL A 113 2.97 3.74 13.25
C VAL A 113 1.98 3.80 14.40
N GLN A 114 1.32 4.94 14.57
CA GLN A 114 0.35 5.12 15.65
C GLN A 114 -0.98 4.44 15.35
N TYR A 115 -1.32 4.32 14.07
CA TYR A 115 -2.57 3.71 13.66
C TYR A 115 -2.47 2.19 13.77
N GLU A 116 -3.51 1.57 14.35
CA GLU A 116 -3.60 0.12 14.45
C GLU A 116 -4.97 -0.32 13.94
N PHE A 117 -5.00 -0.94 12.76
CA PHE A 117 -6.21 -1.48 12.16
C PHE A 117 -6.55 -2.85 12.75
N GLN A 118 -5.53 -3.70 12.85
CA GLN A 118 -5.63 -5.01 13.47
C GLN A 118 -4.78 -4.99 14.73
N LYS A 119 -5.16 -5.81 15.72
CA LYS A 119 -4.33 -5.93 16.94
C LYS A 119 -2.92 -6.37 16.55
N GLY A 120 -1.92 -5.56 16.90
CA GLY A 120 -0.53 -5.81 16.53
C GLY A 120 -0.15 -5.30 15.16
N GLY A 121 -1.10 -4.81 14.36
CA GLY A 121 -0.84 -4.26 13.04
C GLY A 121 -0.47 -2.79 13.10
N ASN A 122 0.68 -2.49 13.69
CA ASN A 122 1.15 -1.14 13.93
C ASN A 122 2.55 -0.90 13.37
N GLN A 123 2.90 -1.61 12.30
CA GLN A 123 4.18 -1.44 11.62
C GLN A 123 3.96 -1.20 10.13
N MET A 124 4.86 -0.46 9.55
CA MET A 124 4.83 -0.10 8.13
C MET A 124 6.21 -0.37 7.53
N MET A 125 6.24 -0.88 6.31
CA MET A 125 7.47 -1.04 5.54
C MET A 125 7.67 0.16 4.64
N VAL A 126 8.86 0.75 4.69
CA VAL A 126 9.26 1.86 3.82
C VAL A 126 10.38 1.38 2.92
N ILE A 127 10.18 1.45 1.62
CA ILE A 127 11.16 1.05 0.62
C ILE A 127 11.54 2.28 -0.20
N GLN A 128 12.84 2.56 -0.28
CA GLN A 128 13.37 3.68 -1.07
C GLN A 128 14.26 3.15 -2.17
N ALA A 129 14.09 3.71 -3.34
CA ALA A 129 14.89 3.34 -4.50
C ALA A 129 16.38 3.63 -4.31
#